data_35d581463c80d89c218050a67504bd0b
#
_entry.id   35d581463c80d89c218050a67504bd0b
#
_cell.length_a   1.000
_cell.length_b   1.000
_cell.length_c   1.000
_cell.angle_alpha   90.00
_cell.angle_beta   90.00
_cell.angle_gamma   90.00
#
_symmetry.space_group_name_H-M   'P 1'
#
loop_
_entity.id
_entity.type
_entity.pdbx_description
1 polymer ?
#
loop_
_entity_poly.entity_id
_entity_poly.type
_entity_poly.pdbx_seq_one_letter_code
_entity_poly.pdbx_strand_id
1 'polypeptide(L)'
;KSCYKLSNEIKKILIKKTNHDNPFELKDLHKIISLDKLNSYRLTCFEEINNIPNLKILIYQTVYPHILNLLGFDLAIQKSLNLSIQFPGDQSSLLNKHQDFVSGDSPFQKVIWIPITNAFSSNALHMTNKDNSYTPIKISENEFLIFDPNTIHGNIVNETNQTRISLNIRVKNWFAPDSGEHVPDRQYGIYYEDFCFSKSTLRAFEIIENQGG
;
A
#
# COMPACT_ATOMS: atom_id res chain seq x y z
N LYS A 1 5.89 14.35 9.66
CA LYS A 1 7.37 14.10 9.57
C LYS A 1 7.72 12.64 9.24
N SER A 2 6.92 11.64 9.61
CA SER A 2 7.23 10.21 9.39
C SER A 2 6.89 9.72 7.98
N CYS A 3 5.82 10.19 7.36
CA CYS A 3 5.50 9.89 5.95
C CYS A 3 6.66 10.27 5.02
N TYR A 4 7.39 11.33 5.35
CA TYR A 4 8.56 11.79 4.63
C TYR A 4 9.71 10.77 4.58
N LYS A 5 9.96 10.02 5.66
CA LYS A 5 11.06 9.06 5.71
C LYS A 5 10.82 7.88 4.77
N LEU A 6 9.63 7.27 4.87
CA LEU A 6 9.25 6.15 4.00
C LEU A 6 9.29 6.57 2.53
N SER A 7 8.62 7.67 2.19
CA SER A 7 8.58 8.18 0.81
C SER A 7 9.97 8.49 0.27
N ASN A 8 10.87 9.07 1.07
CA ASN A 8 12.22 9.37 0.63
C ASN A 8 13.06 8.13 0.33
N GLU A 9 12.99 7.09 1.18
CA GLU A 9 13.72 5.83 0.90
C GLU A 9 13.21 5.19 -0.38
N ILE A 10 11.91 5.19 -0.61
CA ILE A 10 11.31 4.64 -1.83
C ILE A 10 11.68 5.46 -3.06
N LYS A 11 11.63 6.80 -2.98
CA LYS A 11 12.07 7.68 -4.08
C LYS A 11 13.52 7.43 -4.48
N LYS A 12 14.43 7.22 -3.52
CA LYS A 12 15.82 6.88 -3.81
C LYS A 12 15.94 5.59 -4.62
N ILE A 13 15.20 4.55 -4.25
CA ILE A 13 15.19 3.27 -4.98
C ILE A 13 14.65 3.47 -6.39
N LEU A 14 13.50 4.13 -6.53
CA LEU A 14 12.88 4.38 -7.83
C LEU A 14 13.83 5.14 -8.76
N ILE A 15 14.48 6.20 -8.29
CA ILE A 15 15.43 6.97 -9.09
C ILE A 15 16.66 6.12 -9.45
N LYS A 16 17.28 5.46 -8.48
CA LYS A 16 18.45 4.61 -8.70
C LYS A 16 18.21 3.53 -9.76
N LYS A 17 17.03 2.90 -9.75
CA LYS A 17 16.69 1.81 -10.69
C LYS A 17 16.43 2.26 -12.13
N THR A 18 16.35 3.56 -12.40
CA THR A 18 16.28 4.05 -13.78
C THR A 18 17.64 3.99 -14.48
N ASN A 19 18.76 3.96 -13.73
CA ASN A 19 20.12 4.12 -14.24
C ASN A 19 20.28 5.39 -15.09
N HIS A 20 19.52 6.44 -14.75
CA HIS A 20 19.55 7.71 -15.46
C HIS A 20 20.43 8.71 -14.71
N ASP A 21 21.46 9.25 -15.37
CA ASP A 21 22.45 10.09 -14.71
C ASP A 21 21.99 11.53 -14.43
N ASN A 22 21.03 12.02 -15.23
CA ASN A 22 20.55 13.38 -15.05
C ASN A 22 19.42 13.45 -14.02
N PRO A 23 19.36 14.51 -13.19
CA PRO A 23 18.24 14.73 -12.27
C PRO A 23 16.89 14.83 -13.01
N PHE A 24 15.88 14.17 -12.48
CA PHE A 24 14.49 14.25 -12.95
C PHE A 24 13.52 14.10 -11.78
N GLU A 25 12.27 14.50 -12.00
CA GLU A 25 11.21 14.28 -11.03
C GLU A 25 10.44 12.99 -11.35
N LEU A 26 10.07 12.21 -10.33
CA LEU A 26 9.36 10.93 -10.53
C LEU A 26 8.02 11.06 -11.27
N LYS A 27 7.38 12.23 -11.24
CA LYS A 27 6.20 12.51 -12.06
C LYS A 27 6.50 12.44 -13.58
N ASP A 28 7.77 12.60 -13.96
CA ASP A 28 8.26 12.53 -15.34
C ASP A 28 8.89 11.17 -15.71
N LEU A 29 8.75 10.16 -14.86
CA LEU A 29 9.35 8.83 -15.07
C LEU A 29 9.01 8.22 -16.45
N HIS A 30 7.83 8.46 -16.98
CA HIS A 30 7.41 8.02 -18.31
C HIS A 30 8.25 8.59 -19.46
N LYS A 31 9.03 9.64 -19.23
CA LYS A 31 9.98 10.19 -20.20
C LYS A 31 11.34 9.48 -20.16
N ILE A 32 11.60 8.74 -19.08
CA ILE A 32 12.87 8.02 -18.83
C ILE A 32 12.71 6.53 -19.11
N ILE A 33 11.63 5.94 -18.66
CA ILE A 33 11.32 4.51 -18.83
C ILE A 33 10.23 4.38 -19.88
N SER A 34 10.47 3.61 -20.93
CA SER A 34 9.48 3.31 -21.95
C SER A 34 8.41 2.34 -21.45
N LEU A 35 7.24 2.36 -22.04
CA LEU A 35 6.09 1.57 -21.59
C LEU A 35 6.37 0.04 -21.64
N ASP A 36 7.11 -0.43 -22.62
CA ASP A 36 7.50 -1.83 -22.77
C ASP A 36 8.41 -2.30 -21.62
N LYS A 37 9.18 -1.40 -21.01
CA LYS A 37 10.06 -1.67 -19.85
C LYS A 37 9.38 -1.45 -18.49
N LEU A 38 8.18 -0.85 -18.47
CA LEU A 38 7.51 -0.48 -17.22
C LEU A 38 7.33 -1.68 -16.28
N ASN A 39 6.92 -2.83 -16.79
CA ASN A 39 6.66 -3.99 -15.94
C ASN A 39 7.94 -4.55 -15.30
N SER A 40 9.03 -4.69 -16.06
CA SER A 40 10.32 -5.14 -15.53
C SER A 40 10.90 -4.16 -14.51
N TYR A 41 10.81 -2.86 -14.80
CA TYR A 41 11.19 -1.81 -13.87
C TYR A 41 10.40 -1.87 -12.56
N ARG A 42 9.05 -2.01 -12.65
CA ARG A 42 8.17 -2.12 -11.49
C ARG A 42 8.52 -3.32 -10.61
N LEU A 43 8.76 -4.50 -11.21
CA LEU A 43 9.13 -5.71 -10.47
C LEU A 43 10.46 -5.55 -9.74
N THR A 44 11.48 -5.01 -10.41
CA THR A 44 12.78 -4.73 -9.78
C THR A 44 12.67 -3.74 -8.63
N CYS A 45 11.88 -2.69 -8.79
CA CYS A 45 11.62 -1.73 -7.71
C CYS A 45 10.83 -2.36 -6.56
N PHE A 46 9.81 -3.18 -6.86
CA PHE A 46 9.02 -3.89 -5.86
C PHE A 46 9.89 -4.78 -4.98
N GLU A 47 10.79 -5.56 -5.56
CA GLU A 47 11.72 -6.41 -4.81
C GLU A 47 12.62 -5.59 -3.90
N GLU A 48 13.24 -4.53 -4.41
CA GLU A 48 14.17 -3.71 -3.62
C GLU A 48 13.45 -2.93 -2.51
N ILE A 49 12.25 -2.43 -2.76
CA ILE A 49 11.42 -1.76 -1.75
C ILE A 49 11.07 -2.73 -0.60
N ASN A 50 10.67 -3.95 -0.92
CA ASN A 50 10.31 -4.94 0.10
C ASN A 50 11.54 -5.50 0.86
N ASN A 51 12.75 -5.27 0.35
CA ASN A 51 14.00 -5.59 1.02
C ASN A 51 14.59 -4.41 1.84
N ILE A 52 13.90 -3.26 1.94
CA ILE A 52 14.35 -2.16 2.79
C ILE A 52 14.45 -2.63 4.25
N PRO A 53 15.63 -2.48 4.89
CA PRO A 53 15.75 -2.77 6.32
C PRO A 53 14.74 -1.96 7.15
N ASN A 54 14.05 -2.61 8.06
CA ASN A 54 13.04 -1.97 8.92
C ASN A 54 11.86 -1.32 8.18
N LEU A 55 11.51 -1.79 6.97
CA LEU A 55 10.38 -1.27 6.18
C LEU A 55 9.09 -1.16 7.02
N LYS A 56 8.78 -2.19 7.81
CA LYS A 56 7.59 -2.19 8.67
C LYS A 56 7.61 -1.11 9.74
N ILE A 57 8.78 -0.83 10.31
CA ILE A 57 8.93 0.27 11.28
C ILE A 57 8.66 1.62 10.60
N LEU A 58 9.13 1.81 9.37
CA LEU A 58 8.86 3.02 8.58
C LEU A 58 7.37 3.16 8.26
N ILE A 59 6.71 2.06 7.90
CA ILE A 59 5.26 2.04 7.66
C ILE A 59 4.51 2.37 8.94
N TYR A 60 4.83 1.69 10.06
CA TYR A 60 4.22 1.96 11.35
C TYR A 60 4.34 3.44 11.75
N GLN A 61 5.55 3.99 11.68
CA GLN A 61 5.79 5.41 11.98
C GLN A 61 5.02 6.36 11.06
N THR A 62 4.70 5.92 9.84
CA THR A 62 3.94 6.73 8.87
C THR A 62 2.48 6.82 9.26
N VAL A 63 1.86 5.71 9.64
CA VAL A 63 0.40 5.61 9.82
C VAL A 63 -0.06 5.71 11.28
N TYR A 64 0.85 5.57 12.23
CA TYR A 64 0.60 5.79 13.64
C TYR A 64 0.33 7.29 13.94
N PRO A 65 -0.63 7.71 14.75
CA PRO A 65 -1.54 6.90 15.54
C PRO A 65 -2.87 6.54 14.83
N HIS A 66 -3.05 6.93 13.57
CA HIS A 66 -4.34 6.79 12.88
C HIS A 66 -4.82 5.33 12.82
N ILE A 67 -3.90 4.41 12.51
CA ILE A 67 -4.25 3.00 12.38
C ILE A 67 -4.63 2.38 13.74
N LEU A 68 -4.00 2.82 14.82
CA LEU A 68 -4.32 2.35 16.18
C LEU A 68 -5.72 2.78 16.62
N ASN A 69 -6.15 3.97 16.25
CA ASN A 69 -7.51 4.45 16.54
C ASN A 69 -8.59 3.64 15.81
N LEU A 70 -8.24 3.05 14.66
CA LEU A 70 -9.17 2.29 13.83
C LEU A 70 -9.18 0.79 14.17
N LEU A 71 -8.03 0.22 14.53
CA LEU A 71 -7.85 -1.23 14.63
C LEU A 71 -7.37 -1.71 16.02
N GLY A 72 -6.98 -0.79 16.90
CA GLY A 72 -6.37 -1.14 18.20
C GLY A 72 -4.87 -1.40 18.10
N PHE A 73 -4.28 -1.93 19.17
CA PHE A 73 -2.82 -2.04 19.34
C PHE A 73 -2.21 -3.34 18.80
N ASP A 74 -3.02 -4.39 18.69
CA ASP A 74 -2.54 -5.72 18.30
C ASP A 74 -2.82 -5.90 16.80
N LEU A 75 -1.78 -5.72 15.98
CA LEU A 75 -1.92 -5.59 14.54
C LEU A 75 -1.14 -6.66 13.78
N ALA A 76 -1.76 -7.17 12.73
CA ALA A 76 -1.13 -7.91 11.65
C ALA A 76 -1.06 -7.06 10.38
N ILE A 77 0.03 -7.21 9.62
CA ILE A 77 0.29 -6.46 8.39
C ILE A 77 0.53 -7.42 7.22
N GLN A 78 0.14 -7.01 6.03
CA GLN A 78 0.51 -7.68 4.79
C GLN A 78 2.04 -7.78 4.68
N LYS A 79 2.55 -8.94 4.29
CA LYS A 79 4.00 -9.19 4.21
C LYS A 79 4.73 -8.29 3.23
N SER A 80 4.09 -8.01 2.09
CA SER A 80 4.70 -7.25 1.01
C SER A 80 3.94 -5.96 0.72
N LEU A 81 4.64 -4.85 0.64
CA LEU A 81 4.13 -3.55 0.21
C LEU A 81 3.94 -3.58 -1.31
N ASN A 82 2.74 -3.33 -1.80
CA ASN A 82 2.47 -3.29 -3.24
C ASN A 82 2.89 -1.95 -3.85
N LEU A 83 3.51 -2.01 -5.03
CA LEU A 83 3.90 -0.86 -5.83
C LEU A 83 3.03 -0.76 -7.08
N SER A 84 2.43 0.39 -7.29
CA SER A 84 1.68 0.72 -8.52
C SER A 84 2.32 1.91 -9.22
N ILE A 85 2.59 1.76 -10.51
CA ILE A 85 3.10 2.82 -11.37
C ILE A 85 2.16 2.91 -12.58
N GLN A 86 1.64 4.10 -12.85
CA GLN A 86 0.74 4.36 -13.98
C GLN A 86 1.27 5.53 -14.81
N PHE A 87 1.65 5.25 -16.04
CA PHE A 87 2.09 6.27 -16.99
C PHE A 87 0.91 7.00 -17.65
N PRO A 88 1.12 8.21 -18.19
CA PRO A 88 0.16 8.84 -19.05
C PRO A 88 -0.25 7.93 -20.22
N GLY A 89 -1.56 7.78 -20.46
CA GLY A 89 -2.11 6.94 -21.53
C GLY A 89 -1.98 5.43 -21.35
N ASP A 90 -1.36 4.96 -20.26
CA ASP A 90 -1.15 3.52 -20.02
C ASP A 90 -2.47 2.82 -19.69
N GLN A 91 -2.82 1.83 -20.52
CA GLN A 91 -3.96 0.94 -20.30
C GLN A 91 -3.58 -0.37 -19.61
N SER A 92 -2.31 -0.74 -19.59
CA SER A 92 -1.83 -2.00 -19.01
C SER A 92 -1.83 -2.01 -17.49
N SER A 93 -1.82 -0.83 -16.87
CA SER A 93 -1.85 -0.65 -15.41
C SER A 93 -3.26 -0.34 -14.88
N LEU A 94 -4.30 -0.59 -15.68
CA LEU A 94 -5.68 -0.37 -15.26
C LEU A 94 -6.13 -1.43 -14.26
N LEU A 95 -6.72 -0.96 -13.19
CA LEU A 95 -7.42 -1.77 -12.22
C LEU A 95 -8.89 -1.34 -12.21
N ASN A 96 -9.74 -2.17 -12.80
CA ASN A 96 -11.18 -1.91 -12.88
C ASN A 96 -11.80 -1.71 -11.50
N LYS A 97 -12.99 -1.12 -11.47
CA LYS A 97 -13.78 -1.00 -10.23
C LYS A 97 -13.92 -2.36 -9.54
N HIS A 98 -13.48 -2.43 -8.30
CA HIS A 98 -13.55 -3.65 -7.48
C HIS A 98 -13.64 -3.29 -6.00
N GLN A 99 -13.88 -4.31 -5.20
CA GLN A 99 -13.76 -4.30 -3.75
C GLN A 99 -12.72 -5.35 -3.38
N ASP A 100 -11.73 -5.01 -2.56
CA ASP A 100 -10.70 -5.95 -2.11
C ASP A 100 -11.31 -7.16 -1.41
N PHE A 101 -12.39 -6.96 -0.65
CA PHE A 101 -13.14 -8.03 0.00
C PHE A 101 -13.66 -9.08 -0.99
N VAL A 102 -14.19 -8.67 -2.12
CA VAL A 102 -14.68 -9.61 -3.16
C VAL A 102 -13.54 -10.42 -3.77
N SER A 103 -12.33 -9.85 -3.76
CA SER A 103 -11.11 -10.53 -4.22
C SER A 103 -10.48 -11.45 -3.15
N GLY A 104 -11.14 -11.63 -2.01
CA GLY A 104 -10.75 -12.56 -0.96
C GLY A 104 -9.97 -11.94 0.20
N ASP A 105 -9.82 -10.63 0.25
CA ASP A 105 -9.19 -9.96 1.38
C ASP A 105 -10.09 -9.95 2.62
N SER A 106 -9.50 -9.90 3.82
CA SER A 106 -10.26 -9.85 5.08
C SER A 106 -11.16 -8.62 5.14
N PRO A 107 -12.46 -8.76 5.49
CA PRO A 107 -13.36 -7.62 5.67
C PRO A 107 -12.98 -6.72 6.85
N PHE A 108 -12.12 -7.20 7.74
CA PHE A 108 -11.68 -6.50 8.94
C PHE A 108 -10.38 -5.73 8.75
N GLN A 109 -9.77 -5.82 7.58
CA GLN A 109 -8.56 -5.04 7.27
C GLN A 109 -8.88 -3.58 6.95
N LYS A 110 -7.85 -2.76 6.98
CA LYS A 110 -7.82 -1.44 6.35
C LYS A 110 -6.75 -1.43 5.26
N VAL A 111 -7.07 -0.81 4.15
CA VAL A 111 -6.12 -0.54 3.08
C VAL A 111 -5.49 0.82 3.34
N ILE A 112 -4.15 0.85 3.36
CA ILE A 112 -3.37 2.07 3.48
C ILE A 112 -2.77 2.34 2.10
N TRP A 113 -3.16 3.46 1.49
CA TRP A 113 -2.66 3.88 0.19
C TRP A 113 -1.80 5.14 0.33
N ILE A 114 -0.57 5.09 -0.16
CA ILE A 114 0.46 6.12 0.03
C ILE A 114 0.94 6.58 -1.35
N PRO A 115 0.61 7.81 -1.79
CA PRO A 115 1.14 8.35 -3.02
C PRO A 115 2.62 8.75 -2.86
N ILE A 116 3.43 8.39 -3.83
CA ILE A 116 4.83 8.81 -3.95
C ILE A 116 4.96 10.02 -4.87
N THR A 117 4.03 10.17 -5.80
CA THR A 117 3.80 11.37 -6.60
C THR A 117 2.38 11.88 -6.33
N ASN A 118 2.13 13.17 -6.51
CA ASN A 118 0.79 13.73 -6.33
C ASN A 118 -0.25 13.00 -7.20
N ALA A 119 -1.40 12.70 -6.61
CA ALA A 119 -2.52 12.06 -7.28
C ALA A 119 -3.70 13.03 -7.39
N PHE A 120 -4.20 13.22 -8.60
CA PHE A 120 -5.29 14.16 -8.91
C PHE A 120 -5.94 13.80 -10.25
N SER A 121 -7.18 14.22 -10.47
CA SER A 121 -7.85 13.98 -11.75
C SER A 121 -7.77 12.51 -12.18
N SER A 122 -7.49 12.22 -13.45
CA SER A 122 -7.46 10.87 -14.02
C SER A 122 -6.30 9.99 -13.53
N ASN A 123 -5.22 10.55 -12.96
CA ASN A 123 -4.14 9.74 -12.40
C ASN A 123 -4.40 9.31 -10.94
N ALA A 124 -5.47 9.80 -10.30
CA ALA A 124 -5.80 9.49 -8.92
C ALA A 124 -6.40 8.08 -8.76
N LEU A 125 -6.40 7.60 -7.52
CA LEU A 125 -7.30 6.53 -7.11
C LEU A 125 -8.74 7.08 -7.17
N HIS A 126 -9.65 6.35 -7.80
CA HIS A 126 -11.07 6.69 -7.85
C HIS A 126 -11.85 5.84 -6.88
N MET A 127 -12.83 6.44 -6.21
CA MET A 127 -13.70 5.76 -5.27
C MET A 127 -15.17 6.08 -5.54
N THR A 128 -16.01 5.12 -5.25
CA THR A 128 -17.47 5.32 -5.29
C THR A 128 -17.92 5.99 -4.00
N ASN A 129 -18.58 7.13 -4.11
CA ASN A 129 -19.18 7.86 -3.02
C ASN A 129 -20.55 7.29 -2.63
N LYS A 130 -21.15 7.82 -1.54
CA LYS A 130 -22.49 7.43 -1.07
C LYS A 130 -23.60 7.68 -2.08
N ASP A 131 -23.43 8.63 -2.98
CA ASP A 131 -24.35 8.96 -4.09
C ASP A 131 -24.09 8.14 -5.35
N ASN A 132 -23.27 7.09 -5.26
CA ASN A 132 -22.78 6.26 -6.37
C ASN A 132 -21.92 6.99 -7.42
N SER A 133 -21.55 8.23 -7.20
CA SER A 133 -20.56 8.90 -8.06
C SER A 133 -19.19 8.25 -7.90
N TYR A 134 -18.43 8.14 -8.99
CA TYR A 134 -17.07 7.58 -9.01
C TYR A 134 -16.09 8.71 -9.26
N THR A 135 -15.42 9.14 -8.20
CA THR A 135 -14.65 10.38 -8.22
C THR A 135 -13.18 10.16 -7.85
N PRO A 136 -12.28 10.99 -8.39
CA PRO A 136 -10.87 10.94 -8.03
C PRO A 136 -10.63 11.44 -6.61
N ILE A 137 -9.80 10.73 -5.87
CA ILE A 137 -9.32 11.16 -4.55
C ILE A 137 -8.05 11.97 -4.76
N LYS A 138 -8.18 13.31 -4.60
CA LYS A 138 -7.02 14.20 -4.65
C LYS A 138 -6.22 14.06 -3.37
N ILE A 139 -4.95 13.68 -3.49
CA ILE A 139 -4.05 13.44 -2.36
C ILE A 139 -2.61 13.77 -2.75
N SER A 140 -1.89 14.41 -1.84
CA SER A 140 -0.50 14.83 -2.05
C SER A 140 0.49 13.76 -1.61
N GLU A 141 1.71 13.81 -2.12
CA GLU A 141 2.79 12.84 -1.82
C GLU A 141 3.19 12.73 -0.33
N ASN A 142 2.76 13.67 0.51
CA ASN A 142 3.04 13.65 1.95
C ASN A 142 1.84 13.23 2.80
N GLU A 143 0.78 12.79 2.15
CA GLU A 143 -0.45 12.32 2.76
C GLU A 143 -0.57 10.81 2.53
N PHE A 144 -1.51 10.18 3.21
CA PHE A 144 -1.93 8.81 2.95
C PHE A 144 -3.43 8.69 3.15
N LEU A 145 -4.01 7.71 2.52
CA LEU A 145 -5.42 7.38 2.61
C LEU A 145 -5.60 6.05 3.32
N ILE A 146 -6.56 5.98 4.24
CA ILE A 146 -7.00 4.72 4.86
C ILE A 146 -8.45 4.50 4.47
N PHE A 147 -8.76 3.32 3.95
CA PHE A 147 -10.13 2.97 3.55
C PHE A 147 -10.46 1.50 3.80
N ASP A 148 -11.75 1.20 3.78
CA ASP A 148 -12.26 -0.16 3.98
C ASP A 148 -12.13 -1.02 2.72
N PRO A 149 -11.87 -2.34 2.85
CA PRO A 149 -11.77 -3.26 1.72
C PRO A 149 -13.09 -3.39 0.94
N ASN A 150 -14.21 -3.00 1.55
CA ASN A 150 -15.53 -2.95 0.91
C ASN A 150 -15.77 -1.68 0.08
N THR A 151 -14.85 -0.71 0.13
CA THR A 151 -14.97 0.50 -0.69
C THR A 151 -14.73 0.14 -2.15
N ILE A 152 -15.70 0.46 -3.02
CA ILE A 152 -15.53 0.28 -4.46
C ILE A 152 -14.52 1.31 -4.94
N HIS A 153 -13.41 0.85 -5.48
CA HIS A 153 -12.32 1.68 -5.95
C HIS A 153 -11.64 1.09 -7.20
N GLY A 154 -10.73 1.85 -7.77
CA GLY A 154 -9.95 1.46 -8.94
C GLY A 154 -9.25 2.67 -9.56
N ASN A 155 -8.80 2.54 -10.79
CA ASN A 155 -8.25 3.64 -11.56
C ASN A 155 -8.85 3.69 -12.96
N ILE A 156 -8.67 4.80 -13.63
CA ILE A 156 -9.01 5.01 -15.04
C ILE A 156 -7.73 5.30 -15.82
N VAL A 157 -7.82 5.40 -17.13
CA VAL A 157 -6.68 5.82 -17.96
C VAL A 157 -6.17 7.17 -17.48
N ASN A 158 -4.87 7.25 -17.26
CA ASN A 158 -4.22 8.48 -16.83
C ASN A 158 -4.11 9.45 -18.01
N GLU A 159 -4.99 10.42 -18.09
CA GLU A 159 -5.01 11.46 -19.12
C GLU A 159 -4.18 12.70 -18.74
N THR A 160 -3.54 12.68 -17.56
CA THR A 160 -2.62 13.73 -17.17
C THR A 160 -1.27 13.55 -17.88
N ASN A 161 -0.41 14.56 -17.80
CA ASN A 161 0.97 14.47 -18.29
C ASN A 161 1.97 14.01 -17.21
N GLN A 162 1.51 13.38 -16.14
CA GLN A 162 2.34 13.00 -15.00
C GLN A 162 2.19 11.52 -14.66
N THR A 163 3.30 10.85 -14.38
CA THR A 163 3.29 9.50 -13.83
C THR A 163 2.74 9.50 -12.41
N ARG A 164 1.78 8.63 -12.12
CA ARG A 164 1.38 8.32 -10.76
C ARG A 164 2.17 7.12 -10.24
N ILE A 165 2.76 7.28 -9.06
CA ILE A 165 3.41 6.21 -8.31
C ILE A 165 2.77 6.16 -6.92
N SER A 166 2.35 4.99 -6.51
CA SER A 166 1.73 4.80 -5.20
C SER A 166 2.04 3.42 -4.64
N LEU A 167 1.93 3.33 -3.33
CA LEU A 167 2.06 2.10 -2.57
C LEU A 167 0.73 1.77 -1.92
N ASN A 168 0.48 0.49 -1.70
CA ASN A 168 -0.60 0.08 -0.81
C ASN A 168 -0.17 -1.12 0.04
N ILE A 169 -0.72 -1.18 1.25
CA ILE A 169 -0.52 -2.27 2.18
C ILE A 169 -1.78 -2.45 3.02
N ARG A 170 -2.03 -3.67 3.48
CA ARG A 170 -3.18 -4.01 4.31
C ARG A 170 -2.74 -4.25 5.74
N VAL A 171 -3.54 -3.74 6.67
CA VAL A 171 -3.36 -3.93 8.11
C VAL A 171 -4.71 -4.33 8.70
N LYS A 172 -4.71 -5.30 9.60
CA LYS A 172 -5.91 -5.70 10.35
C LYS A 172 -5.60 -5.84 11.84
N ASN A 173 -6.63 -5.87 12.68
CA ASN A 173 -6.45 -6.33 14.04
C ASN A 173 -5.97 -7.78 14.02
N TRP A 174 -5.00 -8.12 14.86
CA TRP A 174 -4.37 -9.44 14.88
C TRP A 174 -5.37 -10.55 15.22
N PHE A 175 -6.32 -10.28 16.11
CA PHE A 175 -7.38 -11.22 16.52
C PHE A 175 -8.57 -11.26 15.55
N ALA A 176 -8.62 -10.36 14.56
CA ALA A 176 -9.69 -10.38 13.57
C ALA A 176 -9.52 -11.60 12.64
N PRO A 177 -10.63 -12.23 12.23
CA PRO A 177 -10.58 -13.34 11.28
C PRO A 177 -9.85 -12.96 9.98
N ASP A 178 -9.19 -13.95 9.40
CA ASP A 178 -8.69 -13.86 8.04
C ASP A 178 -9.86 -13.87 7.04
N SER A 179 -9.54 -13.73 5.77
CA SER A 179 -10.48 -14.05 4.70
C SER A 179 -10.95 -15.50 4.84
N GLY A 180 -12.16 -15.78 4.37
CA GLY A 180 -12.76 -17.11 4.49
C GLY A 180 -11.88 -18.24 3.92
N GLU A 181 -12.18 -19.47 4.30
CA GLU A 181 -11.46 -20.69 3.92
C GLU A 181 -11.23 -20.87 2.40
N HIS A 182 -11.98 -20.14 1.59
CA HIS A 182 -11.92 -20.21 0.12
C HIS A 182 -10.70 -19.47 -0.49
N VAL A 183 -9.94 -18.73 0.29
CA VAL A 183 -8.76 -17.98 -0.18
C VAL A 183 -7.56 -18.23 0.73
N PRO A 184 -6.97 -19.44 0.64
CA PRO A 184 -5.89 -19.86 1.54
C PRO A 184 -4.67 -18.93 1.49
N ASP A 185 -4.44 -18.28 0.36
CA ASP A 185 -3.30 -17.37 0.18
C ASP A 185 -3.43 -16.04 0.93
N ARG A 186 -4.61 -15.74 1.52
CA ARG A 186 -4.88 -14.48 2.24
C ARG A 186 -4.88 -14.64 3.76
N GLN A 187 -4.29 -15.70 4.28
CA GLN A 187 -4.30 -16.02 5.71
C GLN A 187 -3.06 -15.50 6.43
N TYR A 188 -3.17 -15.43 7.74
CA TYR A 188 -2.04 -15.19 8.63
C TYR A 188 -0.97 -16.28 8.43
N GLY A 189 0.30 -15.86 8.49
CA GLY A 189 1.44 -16.75 8.19
C GLY A 189 1.79 -16.85 6.70
N ILE A 190 0.82 -16.66 5.80
CA ILE A 190 1.05 -16.63 4.34
C ILE A 190 1.04 -15.18 3.83
N TYR A 191 -0.05 -14.48 4.01
CA TYR A 191 -0.26 -13.11 3.53
C TYR A 191 -0.01 -12.05 4.58
N TYR A 192 -0.42 -12.31 5.82
CA TYR A 192 -0.19 -11.44 6.97
C TYR A 192 0.90 -12.00 7.88
N GLU A 193 1.51 -11.11 8.62
CA GLU A 193 2.48 -11.39 9.68
C GLU A 193 2.33 -10.38 10.81
N ASP A 194 3.01 -10.61 11.93
CA ASP A 194 3.02 -9.72 13.08
C ASP A 194 3.48 -8.32 12.71
N PHE A 195 2.76 -7.32 13.21
CA PHE A 195 3.12 -5.92 13.00
C PHE A 195 3.49 -5.22 14.31
N CYS A 196 2.60 -5.25 15.28
CA CYS A 196 2.87 -4.78 16.63
C CYS A 196 1.89 -5.41 17.62
N PHE A 197 2.31 -5.46 18.88
CA PHE A 197 1.49 -5.93 20.00
C PHE A 197 1.51 -4.94 21.15
N SER A 198 0.41 -4.87 21.87
CA SER A 198 0.33 -4.18 23.15
C SER A 198 1.20 -4.89 24.20
N LYS A 199 1.68 -4.14 25.19
CA LYS A 199 2.40 -4.74 26.33
C LYS A 199 1.56 -5.76 27.06
N SER A 200 0.24 -5.56 27.13
CA SER A 200 -0.69 -6.50 27.80
C SER A 200 -0.77 -7.82 27.06
N THR A 201 -0.85 -7.78 25.72
CA THR A 201 -0.87 -8.99 24.88
C THR A 201 0.43 -9.75 24.96
N LEU A 202 1.58 -9.08 24.88
CA LEU A 202 2.89 -9.72 25.05
C LEU A 202 3.01 -10.41 26.39
N ARG A 203 2.58 -9.73 27.48
CA ARG A 203 2.59 -10.33 28.83
C ARG A 203 1.65 -11.54 28.95
N ALA A 204 0.50 -11.51 28.28
CA ALA A 204 -0.41 -12.66 28.26
C ALA A 204 0.22 -13.87 27.57
N PHE A 205 0.92 -13.68 26.46
CA PHE A 205 1.65 -14.75 25.76
C PHE A 205 2.74 -15.35 26.65
N GLU A 206 3.55 -14.52 27.30
CA GLU A 206 4.57 -14.98 28.26
C GLU A 206 3.98 -15.85 29.41
N ILE A 207 2.80 -15.50 29.93
CA ILE A 207 2.12 -16.26 30.96
C ILE A 207 1.67 -17.62 30.41
N ILE A 208 1.10 -17.68 29.23
CA ILE A 208 0.62 -18.91 28.60
C ILE A 208 1.79 -19.85 28.32
N GLU A 209 2.89 -19.36 27.76
CA GLU A 209 4.09 -20.15 27.50
C GLU A 209 4.68 -20.74 28.78
N ASN A 210 4.70 -19.99 29.89
CA ASN A 210 5.21 -20.44 31.18
C ASN A 210 4.29 -21.45 31.92
N GLN A 211 3.01 -21.55 31.51
CA GLN A 211 2.04 -22.50 32.09
C GLN A 211 1.87 -23.78 31.26
N GLY A 212 2.34 -23.78 30.02
CA GLY A 212 2.21 -24.91 29.08
C GLY A 212 3.43 -25.83 29.00
N GLY A 213 4.44 -25.61 29.86
CA GLY A 213 5.66 -26.42 29.98
C GLY A 213 5.57 -27.50 31.06
#